data_34449fec4aff8ffcda3f4b9e89d334a1
#
_entry.id   34449fec4aff8ffcda3f4b9e89d334a1
#
_cell.length_a   1.000
_cell.length_b   1.000
_cell.length_c   1.000
_cell.angle_alpha   90.00
_cell.angle_beta   90.00
_cell.angle_gamma   90.00
#
_symmetry.space_group_name_H-M   'P 1'
#
loop_
_entity.id
_entity.type
_entity.pdbx_description
1 polymer ?
#
loop_
_entity_poly.entity_id
_entity_poly.type
_entity_poly.pdbx_seq_one_letter_code
_entity_poly.pdbx_strand_id
1 'polypeptide(L)'
;WFPGGRQWRLADSYLHTKTHKELDALLARGGVIGGSSAGATIQGSYLARGDTKTNTIMMGDHEEGMAFFKNVAIDQHLLMRNRQFDLIEIIEAHPKLLGIGLDEDTAIVVRGDNFEVIGQGYVAIYDHQSLLDSGGRFYFLAPGDRFDIKTRQAMRRAYSPDPFERVQETPWKSK
;
A
#
# COMPACT_ATOMS: atom_id res chain seq x y z
N TRP A 1 0.84 15.87 -5.87
CA TRP A 1 0.80 15.17 -4.57
C TRP A 1 -0.60 15.25 -3.97
N PHE A 2 -1.16 14.10 -3.56
CA PHE A 2 -2.44 14.00 -2.88
C PHE A 2 -2.21 13.93 -1.35
N PRO A 3 -2.64 14.92 -0.57
CA PRO A 3 -2.56 14.86 0.88
C PRO A 3 -3.59 13.89 1.47
N GLY A 4 -3.52 13.68 2.78
CA GLY A 4 -4.51 12.91 3.53
C GLY A 4 -5.89 13.57 3.60
N GLY A 5 -6.84 12.87 4.23
CA GLY A 5 -8.20 13.33 4.42
C GLY A 5 -9.20 12.17 4.37
N ARG A 6 -10.27 12.35 3.60
CA ARG A 6 -11.29 11.32 3.37
C ARG A 6 -11.20 10.85 1.91
N GLN A 7 -11.12 9.54 1.72
CA GLN A 7 -10.96 8.89 0.43
C GLN A 7 -12.08 9.25 -0.54
N TRP A 8 -13.34 9.17 -0.10
CA TRP A 8 -14.50 9.49 -0.92
C TRP A 8 -14.47 10.93 -1.46
N ARG A 9 -13.95 11.89 -0.68
CA ARG A 9 -13.83 13.28 -1.15
C ARG A 9 -12.83 13.43 -2.30
N LEU A 10 -11.75 12.64 -2.29
CA LEU A 10 -10.81 12.61 -3.40
C LEU A 10 -11.45 11.96 -4.63
N ALA A 11 -12.21 10.88 -4.43
CA ALA A 11 -12.94 10.22 -5.50
C ALA A 11 -13.92 11.20 -6.17
N ASP A 12 -14.82 11.83 -5.42
CA ASP A 12 -15.80 12.79 -5.92
C ASP A 12 -15.16 14.01 -6.60
N SER A 13 -14.00 14.46 -6.09
CA SER A 13 -13.35 15.65 -6.63
C SER A 13 -12.60 15.40 -7.92
N TYR A 14 -12.08 14.18 -8.13
CA TYR A 14 -11.11 13.95 -9.20
C TYR A 14 -11.48 12.84 -10.17
N LEU A 15 -12.19 11.77 -9.76
CA LEU A 15 -12.54 10.66 -10.66
C LEU A 15 -13.37 11.16 -11.85
N HIS A 16 -13.05 10.62 -13.03
CA HIS A 16 -13.75 10.90 -14.29
C HIS A 16 -13.71 12.36 -14.74
N THR A 17 -12.92 13.21 -14.08
CA THR A 17 -12.76 14.62 -14.43
C THR A 17 -11.66 14.84 -15.49
N LYS A 18 -11.59 16.07 -16.01
CA LYS A 18 -10.46 16.49 -16.86
C LYS A 18 -9.14 16.39 -16.09
N THR A 19 -9.13 16.72 -14.79
CA THR A 19 -7.94 16.61 -13.95
C THR A 19 -7.43 15.17 -13.89
N HIS A 20 -8.32 14.17 -13.74
CA HIS A 20 -7.91 12.76 -13.76
C HIS A 20 -7.21 12.39 -15.06
N LYS A 21 -7.79 12.79 -16.20
CA LYS A 21 -7.18 12.56 -17.54
C LYS A 21 -5.81 13.23 -17.69
N GLU A 22 -5.64 14.44 -17.18
CA GLU A 22 -4.35 15.15 -17.23
C GLU A 22 -3.31 14.50 -16.30
N LEU A 23 -3.72 13.87 -15.21
CA LEU A 23 -2.84 13.09 -14.32
C LEU A 23 -2.39 11.80 -15.01
N ASP A 24 -3.28 11.09 -15.73
CA ASP A 24 -2.91 9.95 -16.56
C ASP A 24 -1.90 10.36 -17.65
N ALA A 25 -2.15 11.48 -18.30
CA ALA A 25 -1.22 12.03 -19.28
C ALA A 25 0.13 12.44 -18.66
N LEU A 26 0.12 12.93 -17.42
CA LEU A 26 1.34 13.22 -16.66
C LEU A 26 2.18 11.96 -16.45
N LEU A 27 1.57 10.87 -16.01
CA LEU A 27 2.26 9.58 -15.85
C LEU A 27 2.78 9.04 -17.19
N ALA A 28 1.96 9.11 -18.24
CA ALA A 28 2.33 8.63 -19.59
C ALA A 28 3.57 9.34 -20.16
N ARG A 29 3.80 10.62 -19.81
CA ARG A 29 5.01 11.37 -20.22
C ARG A 29 6.17 11.32 -19.21
N GLY A 30 6.12 10.39 -18.23
CA GLY A 30 7.20 10.18 -17.27
C GLY A 30 7.13 11.07 -16.02
N GLY A 31 5.99 11.72 -15.79
CA GLY A 31 5.76 12.46 -14.55
C GLY A 31 5.56 11.56 -13.34
N VAL A 32 5.52 12.15 -12.17
CA VAL A 32 5.38 11.43 -10.90
C VAL A 32 4.13 11.89 -10.17
N ILE A 33 3.37 10.94 -9.66
CA ILE A 33 2.24 11.17 -8.75
C ILE A 33 2.55 10.48 -7.42
N GLY A 34 2.26 11.15 -6.33
CA GLY A 34 2.41 10.62 -5.00
C GLY A 34 1.27 11.04 -4.08
N GLY A 35 1.19 10.42 -2.92
CA GLY A 35 0.20 10.78 -1.92
C GLY A 35 0.43 10.10 -0.58
N SER A 36 -0.14 10.68 0.46
CA SER A 36 -0.08 10.16 1.82
C SER A 36 -1.48 9.91 2.37
N SER A 37 -1.64 8.94 3.26
CA SER A 37 -2.92 8.58 3.88
C SER A 37 -4.01 8.31 2.83
N ALA A 38 -5.14 9.03 2.83
CA ALA A 38 -6.17 8.91 1.80
C ALA A 38 -5.63 9.17 0.37
N GLY A 39 -4.60 10.03 0.24
CA GLY A 39 -3.92 10.30 -1.02
C GLY A 39 -3.06 9.15 -1.52
N ALA A 40 -2.59 8.25 -0.65
CA ALA A 40 -1.98 6.99 -1.04
C ALA A 40 -3.07 5.99 -1.49
N THR A 41 -4.13 5.86 -0.71
CA THR A 41 -5.24 4.92 -0.99
C THR A 41 -5.90 5.17 -2.35
N ILE A 42 -6.15 6.44 -2.72
CA ILE A 42 -6.83 6.79 -3.98
C ILE A 42 -6.05 6.39 -5.23
N GLN A 43 -4.75 6.12 -5.14
CA GLN A 43 -3.92 5.73 -6.28
C GLN A 43 -4.14 4.29 -6.74
N GLY A 44 -4.66 3.43 -5.89
CA GLY A 44 -5.09 2.09 -6.26
C GLY A 44 -6.30 2.09 -7.19
N SER A 45 -6.63 0.94 -7.76
CA SER A 45 -7.85 0.77 -8.54
C SER A 45 -9.08 0.52 -7.66
N TYR A 46 -8.89 -0.09 -6.49
CA TYR A 46 -9.92 -0.25 -5.48
C TYR A 46 -9.70 0.75 -4.33
N LEU A 47 -10.76 1.46 -3.96
CA LEU A 47 -10.71 2.50 -2.94
C LEU A 47 -11.10 1.93 -1.56
N ALA A 48 -10.12 1.41 -0.83
CA ALA A 48 -10.34 1.00 0.55
C ALA A 48 -10.77 2.21 1.41
N ARG A 49 -11.72 2.00 2.32
CA ARG A 49 -12.24 3.03 3.25
C ARG A 49 -12.91 4.22 2.55
N GLY A 50 -13.49 3.98 1.37
CA GLY A 50 -14.17 5.02 0.58
C GLY A 50 -15.56 5.37 1.08
N ASP A 51 -15.96 4.96 2.27
CA ASP A 51 -17.30 5.20 2.81
C ASP A 51 -17.53 6.65 3.24
N THR A 52 -18.70 7.21 2.91
CA THR A 52 -19.06 8.60 3.24
C THR A 52 -19.34 8.82 4.73
N LYS A 53 -19.81 7.80 5.44
CA LYS A 53 -20.16 7.88 6.87
C LYS A 53 -18.92 7.78 7.75
N THR A 54 -18.07 6.78 7.50
CA THR A 54 -16.87 6.52 8.32
C THR A 54 -15.73 5.99 7.47
N ASN A 55 -14.50 6.12 7.94
CA ASN A 55 -13.31 5.53 7.32
C ASN A 55 -12.92 4.17 7.94
N THR A 56 -13.78 3.58 8.74
CA THR A 56 -13.58 2.23 9.29
C THR A 56 -14.21 1.14 8.42
N ILE A 57 -15.17 1.50 7.57
CA ILE A 57 -15.78 0.58 6.60
C ILE A 57 -14.80 0.43 5.44
N MET A 58 -14.32 -0.81 5.23
CA MET A 58 -13.32 -1.11 4.20
C MET A 58 -13.91 -1.09 2.80
N MET A 59 -15.11 -1.66 2.62
CA MET A 59 -15.89 -1.74 1.39
C MET A 59 -17.11 -0.86 1.55
N GLY A 60 -16.97 0.41 1.17
CA GLY A 60 -17.99 1.44 1.37
C GLY A 60 -18.75 1.77 0.10
N ASP A 61 -19.41 2.93 0.10
CA ASP A 61 -20.20 3.42 -1.02
C ASP A 61 -19.35 4.00 -2.18
N HIS A 62 -18.04 4.17 -1.97
CA HIS A 62 -17.05 4.55 -3.00
C HIS A 62 -15.96 3.48 -3.05
N GLU A 63 -15.95 2.69 -4.09
CA GLU A 63 -14.99 1.58 -4.27
C GLU A 63 -13.97 1.83 -5.39
N GLU A 64 -14.18 2.87 -6.21
CA GLU A 64 -13.29 3.18 -7.33
C GLU A 64 -12.19 4.14 -6.92
N GLY A 65 -10.93 3.78 -7.22
CA GLY A 65 -9.76 4.65 -7.12
C GLY A 65 -9.29 5.14 -8.49
N MET A 66 -8.24 5.95 -8.53
CA MET A 66 -7.72 6.53 -9.79
C MET A 66 -7.00 5.52 -10.68
N ALA A 67 -6.73 4.32 -10.19
CA ALA A 67 -6.09 3.24 -10.93
C ALA A 67 -4.71 3.61 -11.55
N PHE A 68 -4.00 4.57 -10.98
CA PHE A 68 -2.59 4.82 -11.32
C PHE A 68 -1.75 3.58 -11.02
N PHE A 69 -2.15 2.84 -9.99
CA PHE A 69 -1.63 1.53 -9.66
C PHE A 69 -2.75 0.49 -9.83
N LYS A 70 -2.70 -0.24 -10.94
CA LYS A 70 -3.81 -1.12 -11.38
C LYS A 70 -3.86 -2.42 -10.58
N ASN A 71 -5.07 -2.93 -10.40
CA ASN A 71 -5.35 -4.19 -9.68
C ASN A 71 -4.81 -4.20 -8.24
N VAL A 72 -4.83 -3.05 -7.58
CA VAL A 72 -4.31 -2.85 -6.23
C VAL A 72 -5.34 -2.16 -5.36
N ALA A 73 -5.43 -2.59 -4.10
CA ALA A 73 -6.07 -1.89 -2.99
C ALA A 73 -4.97 -1.46 -2.00
N ILE A 74 -4.95 -0.18 -1.62
CA ILE A 74 -3.96 0.35 -0.68
C ILE A 74 -4.65 0.77 0.61
N ASP A 75 -4.17 0.28 1.76
CA ASP A 75 -4.50 0.82 3.07
C ASP A 75 -3.26 1.48 3.72
N GLN A 76 -3.47 2.28 4.73
CA GLN A 76 -2.44 3.13 5.33
C GLN A 76 -2.58 3.23 6.86
N HIS A 77 -1.54 3.74 7.51
CA HIS A 77 -1.41 3.77 8.98
C HIS A 77 -1.49 2.38 9.60
N LEU A 78 -0.88 1.40 8.94
CA LEU A 78 -1.15 -0.02 9.14
C LEU A 78 -0.95 -0.46 10.58
N LEU A 79 0.28 -0.46 11.08
CA LEU A 79 0.60 -0.90 12.43
C LEU A 79 0.28 0.17 13.47
N MET A 80 0.48 1.43 13.13
CA MET A 80 0.16 2.55 14.01
C MET A 80 -1.31 2.56 14.45
N ARG A 81 -2.22 2.08 13.61
CA ARG A 81 -3.66 2.01 13.89
C ARG A 81 -4.21 0.59 14.01
N ASN A 82 -3.32 -0.40 14.12
CA ASN A 82 -3.69 -1.83 14.27
C ASN A 82 -4.61 -2.33 13.15
N ARG A 83 -4.28 -1.97 11.89
CA ARG A 83 -5.10 -2.24 10.69
C ARG A 83 -4.61 -3.42 9.85
N GLN A 84 -3.66 -4.19 10.34
CA GLN A 84 -3.02 -5.29 9.59
C GLN A 84 -3.97 -6.41 9.17
N PHE A 85 -5.21 -6.42 9.63
CA PHE A 85 -6.21 -7.40 9.22
C PHE A 85 -7.28 -6.82 8.29
N ASP A 86 -7.34 -5.51 8.13
CA ASP A 86 -8.47 -4.83 7.48
C ASP A 86 -8.54 -5.11 5.98
N LEU A 87 -7.40 -5.12 5.26
CA LEU A 87 -7.38 -5.44 3.82
C LEU A 87 -7.80 -6.87 3.48
N ILE A 88 -7.80 -7.78 4.44
CA ILE A 88 -8.19 -9.18 4.21
C ILE A 88 -9.62 -9.26 3.66
N GLU A 89 -10.54 -8.47 4.22
CA GLU A 89 -11.93 -8.40 3.76
C GLU A 89 -12.03 -8.08 2.26
N ILE A 90 -11.27 -7.07 1.81
CA ILE A 90 -11.25 -6.67 0.40
C ILE A 90 -10.64 -7.77 -0.49
N ILE A 91 -9.53 -8.37 -0.06
CA ILE A 91 -8.83 -9.38 -0.85
C ILE A 91 -9.61 -10.69 -0.94
N GLU A 92 -10.36 -11.05 0.10
CA GLU A 92 -11.27 -12.21 0.06
C GLU A 92 -12.46 -11.96 -0.89
N ALA A 93 -13.02 -10.75 -0.89
CA ALA A 93 -14.10 -10.38 -1.80
C ALA A 93 -13.61 -10.19 -3.25
N HIS A 94 -12.38 -9.73 -3.45
CA HIS A 94 -11.77 -9.42 -4.74
C HIS A 94 -10.41 -10.12 -4.92
N PRO A 95 -10.36 -11.45 -5.09
CA PRO A 95 -9.13 -12.26 -5.05
C PRO A 95 -8.11 -11.94 -6.16
N LYS A 96 -8.49 -11.15 -7.16
CA LYS A 96 -7.57 -10.68 -8.21
C LYS A 96 -6.78 -9.43 -7.80
N LEU A 97 -7.23 -8.70 -6.79
CA LEU A 97 -6.51 -7.54 -6.27
C LEU A 97 -5.26 -7.97 -5.49
N LEU A 98 -4.27 -7.11 -5.53
CA LEU A 98 -3.15 -7.12 -4.58
C LEU A 98 -3.45 -6.09 -3.49
N GLY A 99 -3.45 -6.52 -2.23
CA GLY A 99 -3.54 -5.61 -1.10
C GLY A 99 -2.15 -5.13 -0.70
N ILE A 100 -2.02 -3.83 -0.46
CA ILE A 100 -0.78 -3.21 0.01
C ILE A 100 -1.11 -2.35 1.22
N GLY A 101 -0.61 -2.75 2.39
CA GLY A 101 -0.74 -2.00 3.63
C GLY A 101 0.54 -1.20 3.90
N LEU A 102 0.43 0.11 3.99
CA LEU A 102 1.55 1.01 4.26
C LEU A 102 1.54 1.44 5.72
N ASP A 103 2.66 1.29 6.42
CA ASP A 103 2.80 1.85 7.76
C ASP A 103 3.28 3.30 7.71
N GLU A 104 3.29 3.97 8.87
CA GLU A 104 3.82 5.33 8.98
C GLU A 104 5.32 5.36 8.70
N ASP A 105 5.84 6.52 8.27
CA ASP A 105 7.23 6.72 7.86
C ASP A 105 7.73 5.71 6.80
N THR A 106 6.79 5.17 6.01
CA THR A 106 7.06 4.13 5.02
C THR A 106 6.31 4.44 3.72
N ALA A 107 6.98 4.19 2.60
CA ALA A 107 6.39 4.37 1.29
C ALA A 107 6.85 3.29 0.31
N ILE A 108 6.14 3.19 -0.80
CA ILE A 108 6.57 2.44 -1.98
C ILE A 108 6.85 3.39 -3.13
N VAL A 109 7.91 3.13 -3.88
CA VAL A 109 8.23 3.82 -5.13
C VAL A 109 7.95 2.86 -6.27
N VAL A 110 6.86 3.13 -6.99
CA VAL A 110 6.39 2.28 -8.09
C VAL A 110 7.03 2.73 -9.41
N ARG A 111 7.57 1.79 -10.16
CA ARG A 111 8.13 2.00 -11.50
C ARG A 111 7.76 0.83 -12.41
N GLY A 112 6.83 1.06 -13.34
CA GLY A 112 6.29 -0.02 -14.16
C GLY A 112 5.63 -1.11 -13.32
N ASP A 113 6.05 -2.35 -13.50
CA ASP A 113 5.51 -3.51 -12.79
C ASP A 113 6.24 -3.83 -11.47
N ASN A 114 7.08 -2.91 -10.97
CA ASN A 114 7.85 -3.12 -9.75
C ASN A 114 7.68 -1.97 -8.77
N PHE A 115 7.79 -2.26 -7.49
CA PHE A 115 8.00 -1.24 -6.50
C PHE A 115 9.14 -1.60 -5.53
N GLU A 116 9.69 -0.58 -4.89
CA GLU A 116 10.68 -0.67 -3.83
C GLU A 116 10.12 -0.02 -2.57
N VAL A 117 10.33 -0.67 -1.43
CA VAL A 117 9.97 -0.15 -0.11
C VAL A 117 11.05 0.80 0.37
N ILE A 118 10.64 2.00 0.79
CA ILE A 118 11.51 3.01 1.40
C ILE A 118 10.93 3.48 2.74
N GLY A 119 11.77 4.03 3.59
CA GLY A 119 11.36 4.54 4.90
C GLY A 119 11.90 3.72 6.06
N GLN A 120 11.12 3.62 7.16
CA GLN A 120 11.59 3.00 8.41
C GLN A 120 10.70 1.84 8.89
N GLY A 121 9.44 1.81 8.49
CA GLY A 121 8.47 0.77 8.87
C GLY A 121 8.36 -0.34 7.83
N TYR A 122 7.18 -0.93 7.74
CA TYR A 122 6.94 -2.10 6.90
C TYR A 122 5.80 -1.87 5.91
N VAL A 123 5.83 -2.63 4.84
CA VAL A 123 4.72 -2.77 3.89
C VAL A 123 4.18 -4.19 4.00
N ALA A 124 2.88 -4.33 4.27
CA ALA A 124 2.22 -5.64 4.26
C ALA A 124 1.66 -5.94 2.87
N ILE A 125 1.85 -7.17 2.43
CA ILE A 125 1.35 -7.69 1.16
C ILE A 125 0.25 -8.70 1.43
N TYR A 126 -0.91 -8.49 0.81
CA TYR A 126 -2.06 -9.37 0.86
C TYR A 126 -2.33 -9.87 -0.56
N ASP A 127 -1.98 -11.11 -0.80
CA ASP A 127 -2.23 -11.79 -2.06
C ASP A 127 -3.02 -13.06 -1.78
N HIS A 128 -4.21 -13.17 -2.34
CA HIS A 128 -5.13 -14.27 -2.05
C HIS A 128 -4.48 -15.63 -2.28
N GLN A 129 -3.73 -15.79 -3.37
CA GLN A 129 -3.03 -17.03 -3.67
C GLN A 129 -1.97 -17.38 -2.62
N SER A 130 -1.14 -16.41 -2.25
CA SER A 130 -0.12 -16.59 -1.21
C SER A 130 -0.72 -16.85 0.17
N LEU A 131 -1.89 -16.26 0.47
CA LEU A 131 -2.63 -16.54 1.70
C LEU A 131 -3.10 -17.99 1.78
N LEU A 132 -3.59 -18.53 0.66
CA LEU A 132 -4.03 -19.93 0.60
C LEU A 132 -2.86 -20.91 0.73
N ASP A 133 -1.78 -20.66 0.01
CA ASP A 133 -0.63 -21.56 -0.04
C ASP A 133 0.16 -21.60 1.28
N SER A 134 0.34 -20.47 1.93
CA SER A 134 1.14 -20.33 3.15
C SER A 134 0.36 -20.51 4.44
N GLY A 135 -0.96 -20.43 4.38
CA GLY A 135 -1.83 -20.37 5.56
C GLY A 135 -1.70 -19.07 6.36
N GLY A 136 -0.82 -18.16 5.95
CA GLY A 136 -0.68 -16.82 6.51
C GLY A 136 -1.69 -15.85 5.89
N ARG A 137 -1.98 -14.76 6.59
CA ARG A 137 -2.97 -13.76 6.12
C ARG A 137 -2.30 -12.63 5.34
N PHE A 138 -1.04 -12.40 5.54
CA PHE A 138 -0.19 -11.42 4.87
C PHE A 138 1.28 -11.68 5.21
N TYR A 139 2.18 -11.02 4.51
CA TYR A 139 3.59 -10.98 4.88
C TYR A 139 4.16 -9.57 4.73
N PHE A 140 5.26 -9.28 5.41
CA PHE A 140 5.88 -7.96 5.41
C PHE A 140 7.07 -7.88 4.47
N LEU A 141 7.21 -6.70 3.86
CA LEU A 141 8.42 -6.22 3.20
C LEU A 141 9.04 -5.10 4.04
N ALA A 142 10.35 -5.09 4.12
CA ALA A 142 11.14 -4.08 4.82
C ALA A 142 11.74 -3.06 3.84
N PRO A 143 12.23 -1.90 4.30
CA PRO A 143 12.94 -0.95 3.47
C PRO A 143 14.09 -1.58 2.69
N GLY A 144 14.13 -1.32 1.38
CA GLY A 144 15.07 -1.92 0.42
C GLY A 144 14.59 -3.22 -0.22
N ASP A 145 13.50 -3.83 0.27
CA ASP A 145 12.85 -4.94 -0.43
C ASP A 145 12.12 -4.40 -1.66
N ARG A 146 12.00 -5.25 -2.67
CA ARG A 146 11.28 -4.98 -3.92
C ARG A 146 10.18 -6.01 -4.13
N PHE A 147 9.22 -5.65 -4.95
CA PHE A 147 8.12 -6.53 -5.31
C PHE A 147 7.81 -6.39 -6.79
N ASP A 148 7.74 -7.53 -7.49
CA ASP A 148 7.26 -7.62 -8.86
C ASP A 148 5.75 -7.88 -8.85
N ILE A 149 4.98 -6.92 -9.35
CA ILE A 149 3.52 -6.92 -9.32
C ILE A 149 2.96 -7.95 -10.31
N LYS A 150 3.65 -8.14 -11.42
CA LYS A 150 3.21 -9.04 -12.49
C LYS A 150 3.36 -10.50 -12.11
N THR A 151 4.50 -10.83 -11.49
CA THR A 151 4.80 -12.20 -11.04
C THR A 151 4.34 -12.47 -9.61
N ARG A 152 3.92 -11.42 -8.88
CA ARG A 152 3.54 -11.50 -7.45
C ARG A 152 4.67 -12.02 -6.56
N GLN A 153 5.91 -11.65 -6.86
CA GLN A 153 7.08 -12.14 -6.14
C GLN A 153 7.82 -11.01 -5.40
N ALA A 154 8.14 -11.29 -4.15
CA ALA A 154 8.98 -10.45 -3.33
C ALA A 154 10.47 -10.75 -3.58
N MET A 155 11.24 -9.71 -3.82
CA MET A 155 12.70 -9.75 -3.91
C MET A 155 13.25 -9.09 -2.64
N ARG A 156 13.67 -9.92 -1.70
CA ARG A 156 14.18 -9.43 -0.43
C ARG A 156 15.60 -8.95 -0.57
N ARG A 157 15.90 -7.84 0.10
CA ARG A 157 17.27 -7.39 0.30
C ARG A 157 18.08 -8.51 0.95
N ALA A 158 19.31 -8.75 0.48
CA ALA A 158 20.21 -9.70 1.12
C ALA A 158 20.37 -9.32 2.60
N TYR A 159 19.95 -10.20 3.48
CA TYR A 159 20.10 -10.03 4.92
C TYR A 159 21.55 -10.32 5.28
N SER A 160 22.25 -9.38 5.95
CA SER A 160 23.54 -9.70 6.55
C SER A 160 23.32 -10.73 7.65
N PRO A 161 23.95 -11.90 7.59
CA PRO A 161 23.66 -13.00 8.51
C PRO A 161 24.30 -12.86 9.88
N ASP A 162 24.87 -11.70 10.26
CA ASP A 162 25.41 -11.55 11.59
C ASP A 162 24.37 -10.98 12.58
N PRO A 163 23.64 -11.87 13.28
CA PRO A 163 22.66 -11.44 14.28
C PRO A 163 23.30 -10.82 15.52
N PHE A 164 24.63 -10.93 15.69
CA PHE A 164 25.33 -10.42 16.85
C PHE A 164 25.84 -8.97 16.67
N GLU A 165 26.05 -8.51 15.46
CA GLU A 165 26.42 -7.11 15.20
C GLU A 165 25.33 -6.13 15.67
N ARG A 166 24.05 -6.50 15.56
CA ARG A 166 22.92 -5.66 16.02
C ARG A 166 22.79 -5.58 17.53
N VAL A 167 23.23 -6.57 18.26
CA VAL A 167 23.15 -6.59 19.75
C VAL A 167 24.22 -5.72 20.38
N GLN A 168 25.31 -5.44 19.68
CA GLN A 168 26.41 -4.61 20.19
C GLN A 168 26.15 -3.10 20.03
N GLU A 169 25.29 -2.68 19.09
CA GLU A 169 25.08 -1.26 18.81
C GLU A 169 24.05 -0.55 19.73
N THR A 170 23.23 -1.28 20.45
CA THR A 170 22.30 -0.71 21.43
C THR A 170 22.40 -1.42 22.77
N PRO A 171 23.31 -0.98 23.64
CA PRO A 171 23.31 -1.50 25.00
C PRO A 171 21.99 -1.15 25.67
N TRP A 172 21.29 -2.17 26.14
CA TRP A 172 20.10 -2.02 26.96
C TRP A 172 20.42 -1.13 28.16
N LYS A 173 19.93 0.12 28.15
CA LYS A 173 20.02 0.99 29.31
C LYS A 173 18.91 0.58 30.27
N SER A 174 19.26 -0.20 31.28
CA SER A 174 18.40 -0.34 32.47
C SER A 174 18.19 1.06 33.07
N LYS A 175 16.94 1.46 33.22
CA LYS A 175 16.56 2.59 34.08
C LYS A 175 16.57 2.14 35.54
#